data_53a8674ae4a94f4f57b48d7d0ca3df18
#
_entry.id   53a8674ae4a94f4f57b48d7d0ca3df18
#
_cell.length_a   1.000
_cell.length_b   1.000
_cell.length_c   1.000
_cell.angle_alpha   90.00
_cell.angle_beta   90.00
_cell.angle_gamma   90.00
#
_symmetry.space_group_name_H-M   'P 1'
#
loop_
_entity.id
_entity.type
_entity.pdbx_description
1 polymer ?
#
loop_
_entity_poly.entity_id
_entity_poly.type
_entity_poly.pdbx_seq_one_letter_code
_entity_poly.pdbx_strand_id
1 'polypeptide(L)'
;MRVALLAHGQFPDRAKTAVGVLRYADYDVAAVLDRDTAGTQVADHVTGTQDAPIVASMAAVDAAVDALIIGIAPIGGGFDPSWRPDVRAALERGADVSAGLHTFLADDEEFASLATEHGCELRDVRRPPDDLGVADGTARDVDATVVTTVGTDCSVGKMTATRELYAAARDVGLDAGFVATGQTGILIEGDGVPVDRVVADFAAGAVEDAVTAAAANHDYVFVEGQASIVHPAYSGVTTSVLHGSAPDHLVLCHEAGRGSIHGYDTTLPPIESFPARYERLAAPVSDSDVVGGMLNTRHIDADADAHDAVADYATAIDAPATDPVRFGPAAVLEAIR
;
A
#
# COMPACT_ATOMS: atom_id res chain seq x y z
N MET A 1 5.97 -7.26 17.86
CA MET A 1 4.52 -7.31 18.15
C MET A 1 3.93 -8.56 17.50
N ARG A 2 3.13 -9.32 18.23
CA ARG A 2 2.47 -10.53 17.74
C ARG A 2 1.03 -10.25 17.36
N VAL A 3 0.62 -10.59 16.12
CA VAL A 3 -0.68 -10.16 15.60
C VAL A 3 -1.51 -11.34 15.06
N ALA A 4 -2.84 -11.16 15.04
CA ALA A 4 -3.75 -11.92 14.22
C ALA A 4 -4.29 -11.06 13.08
N LEU A 5 -4.56 -11.66 11.90
CA LEU A 5 -5.06 -10.95 10.73
C LEU A 5 -6.48 -11.39 10.40
N LEU A 6 -7.45 -10.48 10.37
CA LEU A 6 -8.82 -10.79 9.98
C LEU A 6 -8.98 -10.64 8.46
N ALA A 7 -9.35 -11.73 7.78
CA ALA A 7 -9.46 -11.79 6.31
C ALA A 7 -10.66 -12.61 5.80
N HIS A 8 -11.73 -12.71 6.58
CA HIS A 8 -12.90 -13.58 6.35
C HIS A 8 -13.49 -13.48 4.94
N GLY A 9 -13.54 -14.61 4.24
CA GLY A 9 -14.11 -14.77 2.90
C GLY A 9 -13.35 -14.02 1.80
N GLN A 10 -12.13 -13.56 2.09
CA GLN A 10 -11.35 -12.73 1.17
C GLN A 10 -9.91 -13.21 0.98
N PHE A 11 -9.42 -14.11 1.83
CA PHE A 11 -8.05 -14.62 1.76
C PHE A 11 -7.90 -15.68 0.66
N PRO A 12 -6.85 -15.60 -0.17
CA PRO A 12 -5.84 -14.55 -0.22
C PRO A 12 -6.19 -13.41 -1.21
N ASP A 13 -7.07 -13.64 -2.19
CA ASP A 13 -7.19 -12.87 -3.43
C ASP A 13 -7.64 -11.42 -3.23
N ARG A 14 -8.50 -11.18 -2.23
CA ARG A 14 -9.05 -9.85 -1.91
C ARG A 14 -8.55 -9.30 -0.57
N ALA A 15 -7.68 -10.03 0.11
CA ALA A 15 -7.09 -9.66 1.40
C ALA A 15 -5.71 -9.01 1.21
N LYS A 16 -5.57 -8.06 0.29
CA LYS A 16 -4.30 -7.41 -0.05
C LYS A 16 -3.55 -6.85 1.17
N THR A 17 -4.27 -6.35 2.17
CA THR A 17 -3.67 -5.82 3.39
C THR A 17 -3.12 -6.95 4.25
N ALA A 18 -3.86 -8.06 4.44
CA ALA A 18 -3.34 -9.22 5.16
C ALA A 18 -2.10 -9.81 4.46
N VAL A 19 -2.16 -9.99 3.14
CA VAL A 19 -1.01 -10.48 2.34
C VAL A 19 0.16 -9.51 2.41
N GLY A 20 -0.09 -8.19 2.39
CA GLY A 20 0.94 -7.17 2.53
C GLY A 20 1.63 -7.24 3.90
N VAL A 21 0.87 -7.35 4.98
CA VAL A 21 1.39 -7.51 6.35
C VAL A 21 2.21 -8.81 6.46
N LEU A 22 1.69 -9.93 5.98
CA LEU A 22 2.40 -11.22 5.96
C LEU A 22 3.75 -11.17 5.22
N ARG A 23 3.86 -10.33 4.21
CA ARG A 23 5.06 -10.26 3.36
C ARG A 23 6.08 -9.23 3.83
N TYR A 24 5.63 -8.09 4.36
CA TYR A 24 6.49 -6.91 4.52
C TYR A 24 6.58 -6.37 5.96
N ALA A 25 5.63 -6.69 6.83
CA ALA A 25 5.66 -6.15 8.18
C ALA A 25 6.57 -6.96 9.12
N ASP A 26 7.22 -6.28 10.04
CA ASP A 26 8.03 -6.88 11.11
C ASP A 26 7.16 -7.42 12.26
N TYR A 27 5.98 -7.98 11.93
CA TYR A 27 5.09 -8.61 12.89
C TYR A 27 5.28 -10.13 12.93
N ASP A 28 5.14 -10.73 14.12
CA ASP A 28 4.95 -12.17 14.28
C ASP A 28 3.47 -12.50 14.07
N VAL A 29 3.10 -13.04 12.91
CA VAL A 29 1.71 -13.37 12.59
C VAL A 29 1.33 -14.71 13.20
N ALA A 30 0.54 -14.68 14.28
CA ALA A 30 0.09 -15.86 15.02
C ALA A 30 -0.98 -16.68 14.27
N ALA A 31 -1.87 -16.01 13.53
CA ALA A 31 -2.92 -16.64 12.74
C ALA A 31 -3.55 -15.66 11.73
N VAL A 32 -4.13 -16.23 10.68
CA VAL A 32 -5.08 -15.55 9.80
C VAL A 32 -6.49 -16.04 10.10
N LEU A 33 -7.44 -15.14 10.29
CA LEU A 33 -8.84 -15.47 10.51
C LEU A 33 -9.57 -15.46 9.16
N ASP A 34 -9.83 -16.65 8.65
CA ASP A 34 -10.67 -16.83 7.46
C ASP A 34 -11.52 -18.10 7.58
N ARG A 35 -12.84 -17.93 7.46
CA ARG A 35 -13.79 -19.03 7.67
C ARG A 35 -13.77 -20.03 6.52
N ASP A 36 -13.47 -19.57 5.32
CA ASP A 36 -13.56 -20.38 4.10
C ASP A 36 -12.35 -21.30 3.94
N THR A 37 -11.17 -20.88 4.43
CA THR A 37 -9.91 -21.62 4.33
C THR A 37 -9.40 -22.13 5.68
N ALA A 38 -10.22 -22.05 6.73
CA ALA A 38 -9.84 -22.49 8.08
C ALA A 38 -9.38 -23.97 8.11
N GLY A 39 -8.32 -24.23 8.88
CA GLY A 39 -7.69 -25.54 9.00
C GLY A 39 -6.53 -25.78 8.02
N THR A 40 -6.18 -24.79 7.20
CA THR A 40 -5.00 -24.79 6.31
C THR A 40 -3.92 -23.85 6.83
N GLN A 41 -2.80 -23.73 6.11
CA GLN A 41 -1.71 -22.81 6.38
C GLN A 41 -1.68 -21.69 5.31
N VAL A 42 -1.12 -20.53 5.66
CA VAL A 42 -0.91 -19.43 4.70
C VAL A 42 -0.09 -19.91 3.50
N ALA A 43 0.95 -20.74 3.74
CA ALA A 43 1.82 -21.29 2.69
C ALA A 43 1.09 -22.16 1.67
N ASP A 44 -0.09 -22.70 2.00
CA ASP A 44 -0.93 -23.45 1.06
C ASP A 44 -1.59 -22.54 0.00
N HIS A 45 -1.64 -21.23 0.24
CA HIS A 45 -2.36 -20.25 -0.58
C HIS A 45 -1.47 -19.16 -1.16
N VAL A 46 -0.44 -18.73 -0.42
CA VAL A 46 0.44 -17.61 -0.83
C VAL A 46 1.89 -17.96 -0.55
N THR A 47 2.75 -17.73 -1.53
CA THR A 47 4.20 -17.93 -1.40
C THR A 47 4.94 -16.61 -1.10
N GLY A 48 6.14 -16.70 -0.52
CA GLY A 48 6.98 -15.53 -0.23
C GLY A 48 6.44 -14.65 0.90
N THR A 49 5.72 -15.24 1.84
CA THR A 49 5.18 -14.58 3.04
C THR A 49 5.54 -15.38 4.28
N GLN A 50 5.34 -14.79 5.47
CA GLN A 50 5.32 -15.59 6.70
C GLN A 50 4.26 -16.68 6.60
N ASP A 51 4.55 -17.88 7.14
CA ASP A 51 3.57 -18.93 7.30
C ASP A 51 2.87 -18.79 8.65
N ALA A 52 1.56 -19.06 8.65
CA ALA A 52 0.74 -19.03 9.85
C ALA A 52 -0.50 -19.92 9.68
N PRO A 53 -1.08 -20.48 10.76
CA PRO A 53 -2.32 -21.22 10.67
C PRO A 53 -3.49 -20.31 10.27
N ILE A 54 -4.40 -20.85 9.45
CA ILE A 54 -5.67 -20.20 9.15
C ILE A 54 -6.75 -20.78 10.02
N VAL A 55 -7.44 -19.93 10.79
CA VAL A 55 -8.46 -20.31 11.76
C VAL A 55 -9.79 -19.63 11.49
N ALA A 56 -10.90 -20.23 11.98
CA ALA A 56 -12.24 -19.74 11.67
C ALA A 56 -12.66 -18.48 12.47
N SER A 57 -11.97 -18.15 13.57
CA SER A 57 -12.33 -17.02 14.44
C SER A 57 -11.21 -16.65 15.40
N MET A 58 -11.30 -15.47 16.01
CA MET A 58 -10.40 -15.04 17.07
C MET A 58 -10.43 -15.98 18.29
N ALA A 59 -11.57 -16.60 18.56
CA ALA A 59 -11.71 -17.59 19.64
C ALA A 59 -10.87 -18.86 19.43
N ALA A 60 -10.53 -19.18 18.17
CA ALA A 60 -9.71 -20.33 17.81
C ALA A 60 -8.20 -20.00 17.74
N VAL A 61 -7.80 -18.78 18.03
CA VAL A 61 -6.39 -18.39 18.16
C VAL A 61 -5.90 -18.80 19.53
N ASP A 62 -5.07 -19.83 19.61
CA ASP A 62 -4.52 -20.34 20.89
C ASP A 62 -3.43 -19.44 21.48
N ALA A 63 -2.71 -18.74 20.63
CA ALA A 63 -1.61 -17.85 21.03
C ALA A 63 -2.14 -16.54 21.64
N ALA A 64 -1.40 -15.99 22.60
CA ALA A 64 -1.58 -14.59 22.99
C ALA A 64 -1.12 -13.70 21.81
N VAL A 65 -1.92 -12.69 21.48
CA VAL A 65 -1.61 -11.68 20.47
C VAL A 65 -1.71 -10.30 21.09
N ASP A 66 -0.85 -9.40 20.60
CA ASP A 66 -0.84 -8.00 21.02
C ASP A 66 -1.90 -7.19 20.27
N ALA A 67 -2.22 -7.61 19.03
CA ALA A 67 -3.24 -6.92 18.21
C ALA A 67 -3.96 -7.84 17.22
N LEU A 68 -5.20 -7.45 16.88
CA LEU A 68 -5.95 -7.90 15.72
C LEU A 68 -5.89 -6.82 14.63
N ILE A 69 -5.41 -7.17 13.42
CA ILE A 69 -5.40 -6.27 12.27
C ILE A 69 -6.50 -6.69 11.30
N ILE A 70 -7.40 -5.78 10.92
CA ILE A 70 -8.37 -6.02 9.85
C ILE A 70 -7.64 -5.97 8.51
N GLY A 71 -7.33 -7.15 7.97
CA GLY A 71 -6.48 -7.38 6.79
C GLY A 71 -7.19 -7.20 5.45
N ILE A 72 -8.42 -6.71 5.44
CA ILE A 72 -9.26 -6.47 4.27
C ILE A 72 -9.77 -5.05 4.25
N ALA A 73 -9.95 -4.52 3.03
CA ALA A 73 -10.57 -3.23 2.79
C ALA A 73 -11.61 -3.40 1.67
N PRO A 74 -12.87 -3.73 2.01
CA PRO A 74 -13.92 -3.91 1.01
C PRO A 74 -14.20 -2.61 0.26
N ILE A 75 -14.72 -2.71 -0.96
CA ILE A 75 -15.14 -1.53 -1.74
C ILE A 75 -16.15 -0.73 -0.91
N GLY A 76 -15.89 0.59 -0.76
CA GLY A 76 -16.67 1.46 0.12
C GLY A 76 -16.18 1.46 1.58
N GLY A 77 -15.22 0.60 1.95
CA GLY A 77 -14.52 0.60 3.24
C GLY A 77 -15.40 0.39 4.46
N GLY A 78 -16.55 -0.27 4.30
CA GLY A 78 -17.49 -0.55 5.39
C GLY A 78 -17.00 -1.67 6.32
N PHE A 79 -17.54 -1.68 7.55
CA PHE A 79 -17.35 -2.76 8.49
C PHE A 79 -18.44 -3.83 8.31
N ASP A 80 -18.05 -5.09 8.11
CA ASP A 80 -19.02 -6.19 8.04
C ASP A 80 -19.44 -6.62 9.45
N PRO A 81 -20.75 -6.60 9.78
CA PRO A 81 -21.23 -7.00 11.11
C PRO A 81 -20.82 -8.42 11.54
N SER A 82 -20.53 -9.32 10.59
CA SER A 82 -20.08 -10.68 10.88
C SER A 82 -18.69 -10.75 11.51
N TRP A 83 -17.90 -9.67 11.45
CA TRP A 83 -16.58 -9.56 12.09
C TRP A 83 -16.63 -9.13 13.55
N ARG A 84 -17.79 -8.59 13.98
CA ARG A 84 -17.98 -8.07 15.34
C ARG A 84 -17.59 -9.05 16.46
N PRO A 85 -17.93 -10.37 16.38
CA PRO A 85 -17.49 -11.33 17.40
C PRO A 85 -15.97 -11.46 17.54
N ASP A 86 -15.24 -11.35 16.43
CA ASP A 86 -13.78 -11.48 16.44
C ASP A 86 -13.10 -10.22 16.99
N VAL A 87 -13.59 -9.03 16.64
CA VAL A 87 -13.14 -7.76 17.22
C VAL A 87 -13.39 -7.73 18.72
N ARG A 88 -14.62 -8.10 19.16
CA ARG A 88 -14.95 -8.22 20.57
C ARG A 88 -14.01 -9.17 21.31
N ALA A 89 -13.80 -10.37 20.78
CA ALA A 89 -12.94 -11.37 21.39
C ALA A 89 -11.47 -10.94 21.46
N ALA A 90 -10.98 -10.11 20.54
CA ALA A 90 -9.66 -9.52 20.60
C ALA A 90 -9.57 -8.51 21.76
N LEU A 91 -10.50 -7.56 21.84
CA LEU A 91 -10.55 -6.55 22.91
C LEU A 91 -10.70 -7.20 24.31
N GLU A 92 -11.61 -8.16 24.47
CA GLU A 92 -11.80 -8.91 25.73
C GLU A 92 -10.54 -9.68 26.18
N ARG A 93 -9.62 -9.98 25.26
CA ARG A 93 -8.32 -10.59 25.56
C ARG A 93 -7.20 -9.58 25.82
N GLY A 94 -7.49 -8.30 25.77
CA GLY A 94 -6.50 -7.22 25.93
C GLY A 94 -5.65 -6.99 24.70
N ALA A 95 -6.13 -7.38 23.51
CA ALA A 95 -5.44 -7.11 22.25
C ALA A 95 -5.97 -5.81 21.61
N ASP A 96 -5.07 -4.98 21.12
CA ASP A 96 -5.41 -3.80 20.32
C ASP A 96 -6.11 -4.19 19.02
N VAL A 97 -6.85 -3.25 18.40
CA VAL A 97 -7.44 -3.51 17.08
C VAL A 97 -7.07 -2.40 16.10
N SER A 98 -6.45 -2.79 14.99
CA SER A 98 -6.08 -1.87 13.91
C SER A 98 -6.92 -2.11 12.66
N ALA A 99 -7.46 -1.04 12.06
CA ALA A 99 -8.31 -1.12 10.88
C ALA A 99 -7.99 -0.05 9.84
N GLY A 100 -7.96 -0.47 8.57
CA GLY A 100 -7.85 0.42 7.41
C GLY A 100 -9.20 0.63 6.71
N LEU A 101 -10.28 0.74 7.46
CA LEU A 101 -11.65 0.94 6.95
C LEU A 101 -12.00 2.43 6.86
N HIS A 102 -13.05 2.76 6.06
CA HIS A 102 -13.65 4.09 6.10
C HIS A 102 -14.66 4.27 7.25
N THR A 103 -15.17 3.15 7.80
CA THR A 103 -15.91 3.13 9.06
C THR A 103 -14.92 3.00 10.20
N PHE A 104 -14.88 3.98 11.08
CA PHE A 104 -13.96 3.99 12.21
C PHE A 104 -14.49 3.12 13.35
N LEU A 105 -13.65 2.22 13.84
CA LEU A 105 -13.99 1.34 14.97
C LEU A 105 -14.09 2.13 16.29
N ALA A 106 -13.32 3.18 16.42
CA ALA A 106 -13.36 4.05 17.60
C ALA A 106 -14.68 4.84 17.74
N ASP A 107 -15.45 4.96 16.66
CA ASP A 107 -16.77 5.61 16.68
C ASP A 107 -17.91 4.61 17.03
N ASP A 108 -17.61 3.30 17.17
CA ASP A 108 -18.57 2.28 17.61
C ASP A 108 -18.60 2.23 19.15
N GLU A 109 -19.76 2.52 19.74
CA GLU A 109 -19.91 2.61 21.21
C GLU A 109 -19.54 1.32 21.94
N GLU A 110 -19.83 0.14 21.36
CA GLU A 110 -19.48 -1.15 21.97
C GLU A 110 -17.97 -1.33 21.98
N PHE A 111 -17.30 -1.11 20.85
CA PHE A 111 -15.85 -1.31 20.73
C PHE A 111 -15.08 -0.29 21.57
N ALA A 112 -15.50 0.97 21.57
CA ALA A 112 -14.90 2.02 22.40
C ALA A 112 -15.02 1.71 23.90
N SER A 113 -16.17 1.17 24.34
CA SER A 113 -16.38 0.74 25.73
C SER A 113 -15.49 -0.44 26.10
N LEU A 114 -15.42 -1.47 25.26
CA LEU A 114 -14.57 -2.64 25.49
C LEU A 114 -13.08 -2.28 25.50
N ALA A 115 -12.64 -1.44 24.57
CA ALA A 115 -11.25 -0.97 24.51
C ALA A 115 -10.88 -0.24 25.80
N THR A 116 -11.76 0.65 26.30
CA THR A 116 -11.57 1.36 27.58
C THR A 116 -11.52 0.40 28.77
N GLU A 117 -12.44 -0.58 28.83
CA GLU A 117 -12.54 -1.56 29.92
C GLU A 117 -11.29 -2.45 30.00
N HIS A 118 -10.76 -2.87 28.86
CA HIS A 118 -9.63 -3.79 28.77
C HIS A 118 -8.28 -3.10 28.56
N GLY A 119 -8.24 -1.77 28.45
CA GLY A 119 -7.01 -0.99 28.25
C GLY A 119 -6.37 -1.18 26.89
N CYS A 120 -7.19 -1.41 25.85
CA CYS A 120 -6.77 -1.62 24.46
C CYS A 120 -6.86 -0.32 23.65
N GLU A 121 -6.09 -0.24 22.56
CA GLU A 121 -6.18 0.80 21.56
C GLU A 121 -7.05 0.35 20.36
N LEU A 122 -7.89 1.27 19.86
CA LEU A 122 -8.58 1.16 18.58
C LEU A 122 -7.87 2.10 17.58
N ARG A 123 -7.08 1.53 16.68
CA ARG A 123 -6.30 2.30 15.70
C ARG A 123 -6.96 2.28 14.34
N ASP A 124 -7.67 3.35 14.01
CA ASP A 124 -8.25 3.59 12.69
C ASP A 124 -7.23 4.31 11.80
N VAL A 125 -6.40 3.55 11.06
CA VAL A 125 -5.27 4.11 10.28
C VAL A 125 -5.70 5.02 9.13
N ARG A 126 -6.99 5.07 8.80
CA ARG A 126 -7.56 6.05 7.85
C ARG A 126 -8.10 7.30 8.53
N ARG A 127 -7.99 7.45 9.83
CA ARG A 127 -8.31 8.70 10.51
C ARG A 127 -7.15 9.67 10.28
N PRO A 128 -7.35 10.76 9.50
CA PRO A 128 -6.28 11.70 9.25
C PRO A 128 -5.92 12.46 10.54
N PRO A 129 -4.68 12.97 10.65
CA PRO A 129 -4.32 13.92 11.70
C PRO A 129 -5.21 15.17 11.70
N ASP A 130 -5.35 15.82 12.87
CA ASP A 130 -6.19 17.02 13.04
C ASP A 130 -5.47 18.33 12.64
N ASP A 131 -4.14 18.31 12.55
CA ASP A 131 -3.26 19.48 12.36
C ASP A 131 -2.74 19.64 10.93
N LEU A 132 -3.52 19.19 9.94
CA LEU A 132 -3.15 19.27 8.54
C LEU A 132 -3.21 20.70 7.98
N GLY A 133 -2.24 21.06 7.16
CA GLY A 133 -2.13 22.33 6.42
C GLY A 133 -2.17 22.18 4.90
N VAL A 134 -2.16 23.32 4.21
CA VAL A 134 -1.93 23.36 2.76
C VAL A 134 -0.45 23.14 2.46
N ALA A 135 -0.14 22.64 1.28
CA ALA A 135 1.26 22.51 0.84
C ALA A 135 1.92 23.91 0.69
N ASP A 136 3.14 24.03 1.20
CA ASP A 136 3.99 25.21 1.09
C ASP A 136 4.99 25.11 -0.08
N GLY A 137 5.09 23.92 -0.72
CA GLY A 137 5.99 23.62 -1.83
C GLY A 137 7.43 23.33 -1.39
N THR A 138 7.63 22.95 -0.14
CA THR A 138 8.95 22.70 0.46
C THR A 138 9.54 21.34 0.09
N ALA A 139 8.72 20.36 -0.32
CA ALA A 139 9.21 19.05 -0.76
C ALA A 139 10.17 19.12 -1.96
N ARG A 140 10.07 20.17 -2.80
CA ARG A 140 10.98 20.37 -3.93
C ARG A 140 12.41 20.79 -3.53
N ASP A 141 12.58 21.25 -2.31
CA ASP A 141 13.84 21.85 -1.81
C ASP A 141 14.56 20.91 -0.84
N VAL A 142 14.10 19.66 -0.69
CA VAL A 142 14.77 18.65 0.14
C VAL A 142 16.05 18.14 -0.55
N ASP A 143 17.06 17.81 0.24
CA ASP A 143 18.33 17.25 -0.28
C ASP A 143 18.23 15.77 -0.68
N ALA A 144 17.19 15.06 -0.20
CA ALA A 144 16.96 13.65 -0.49
C ALA A 144 16.42 13.45 -1.92
N THR A 145 16.80 12.34 -2.55
CA THR A 145 16.18 11.90 -3.82
C THR A 145 14.79 11.32 -3.55
N VAL A 146 13.76 11.98 -4.04
CA VAL A 146 12.35 11.57 -3.87
C VAL A 146 11.89 10.73 -5.07
N VAL A 147 11.48 9.50 -4.79
CA VAL A 147 11.00 8.53 -5.80
C VAL A 147 9.53 8.21 -5.55
N THR A 148 8.65 8.63 -6.46
CA THR A 148 7.21 8.37 -6.32
C THR A 148 6.76 7.31 -7.32
N THR A 149 6.11 6.24 -6.82
CA THR A 149 5.46 5.29 -7.71
C THR A 149 4.14 5.87 -8.23
N VAL A 150 3.90 5.72 -9.51
CA VAL A 150 2.65 6.10 -10.18
C VAL A 150 2.05 4.90 -10.89
N GLY A 151 0.81 4.96 -11.33
CA GLY A 151 0.19 3.78 -11.92
C GLY A 151 -0.71 4.06 -13.09
N THR A 152 -0.82 3.08 -13.98
CA THR A 152 -1.77 3.14 -15.10
C THR A 152 -3.21 3.02 -14.62
N ASP A 153 -3.43 2.37 -13.45
CA ASP A 153 -4.76 2.18 -12.85
C ASP A 153 -4.67 1.96 -11.32
N CYS A 154 -5.81 1.77 -10.66
CA CYS A 154 -5.90 1.26 -9.30
C CYS A 154 -5.48 -0.22 -9.24
N SER A 155 -4.94 -0.65 -8.10
CA SER A 155 -4.60 -2.06 -7.81
C SER A 155 -3.61 -2.72 -8.78
N VAL A 156 -2.76 -1.95 -9.44
CA VAL A 156 -1.70 -2.45 -10.35
C VAL A 156 -0.39 -2.80 -9.62
N GLY A 157 -0.32 -2.64 -8.29
CA GLY A 157 0.84 -3.07 -7.49
C GLY A 157 1.75 -1.95 -6.97
N LYS A 158 1.32 -0.68 -6.95
CA LYS A 158 2.15 0.47 -6.50
C LYS A 158 2.76 0.29 -5.11
N MET A 159 1.97 -0.07 -4.10
CA MET A 159 2.46 -0.31 -2.74
C MET A 159 3.56 -1.39 -2.72
N THR A 160 3.31 -2.52 -3.40
CA THR A 160 4.28 -3.60 -3.55
C THR A 160 5.57 -3.11 -4.24
N ALA A 161 5.44 -2.40 -5.36
CA ALA A 161 6.57 -1.85 -6.10
C ALA A 161 7.42 -0.90 -5.25
N THR A 162 6.77 0.00 -4.51
CA THR A 162 7.45 0.93 -3.60
C THR A 162 8.19 0.19 -2.49
N ARG A 163 7.56 -0.84 -1.90
CA ARG A 163 8.16 -1.66 -0.84
C ARG A 163 9.37 -2.46 -1.33
N GLU A 164 9.26 -3.08 -2.50
CA GLU A 164 10.36 -3.85 -3.08
C GLU A 164 11.55 -2.93 -3.44
N LEU A 165 11.30 -1.74 -3.99
CA LEU A 165 12.35 -0.75 -4.24
C LEU A 165 13.02 -0.28 -2.95
N TYR A 166 12.22 0.10 -1.95
CA TYR A 166 12.71 0.51 -0.65
C TYR A 166 13.58 -0.56 0.02
N ALA A 167 13.10 -1.81 0.04
CA ALA A 167 13.84 -2.92 0.62
C ALA A 167 15.17 -3.15 -0.13
N ALA A 168 15.14 -3.18 -1.47
CA ALA A 168 16.35 -3.36 -2.27
C ALA A 168 17.33 -2.19 -2.13
N ALA A 169 16.86 -0.96 -1.99
CA ALA A 169 17.72 0.20 -1.71
C ALA A 169 18.50 0.02 -0.40
N ARG A 170 17.81 -0.41 0.65
CA ARG A 170 18.44 -0.71 1.94
C ARG A 170 19.40 -1.89 1.89
N ASP A 171 19.06 -2.94 1.16
CA ASP A 171 19.90 -4.14 1.00
C ASP A 171 21.24 -3.83 0.31
N VAL A 172 21.27 -2.83 -0.58
CA VAL A 172 22.51 -2.35 -1.20
C VAL A 172 23.18 -1.22 -0.41
N GLY A 173 22.67 -0.91 0.79
CA GLY A 173 23.29 0.04 1.73
C GLY A 173 22.94 1.51 1.50
N LEU A 174 21.89 1.83 0.73
CA LEU A 174 21.38 3.19 0.63
C LEU A 174 20.61 3.56 1.90
N ASP A 175 20.76 4.81 2.36
CA ASP A 175 19.95 5.37 3.43
C ASP A 175 18.58 5.78 2.86
N ALA A 176 17.58 4.93 3.09
CA ALA A 176 16.27 5.05 2.47
C ALA A 176 15.14 5.09 3.50
N GLY A 177 14.20 6.02 3.29
CA GLY A 177 12.93 6.15 4.00
C GLY A 177 11.73 5.75 3.11
N PHE A 178 10.64 5.37 3.75
CA PHE A 178 9.38 5.02 3.08
C PHE A 178 8.25 5.93 3.54
N VAL A 179 7.48 6.48 2.62
CA VAL A 179 6.28 7.28 2.91
C VAL A 179 5.05 6.49 2.47
N ALA A 180 4.32 5.96 3.45
CA ALA A 180 3.03 5.30 3.24
C ALA A 180 1.93 6.34 3.02
N THR A 181 1.15 6.19 1.96
CA THR A 181 0.03 7.10 1.63
C THR A 181 -1.32 6.37 1.62
N GLY A 182 -1.34 5.08 1.87
CA GLY A 182 -2.51 4.24 1.91
C GLY A 182 -2.51 3.28 3.09
N GLN A 183 -3.70 2.80 3.48
CA GLN A 183 -3.90 2.00 4.68
C GLN A 183 -3.00 0.76 4.80
N THR A 184 -2.65 0.12 3.67
CA THR A 184 -1.81 -1.09 3.71
C THR A 184 -0.37 -0.72 4.06
N GLY A 185 0.19 0.31 3.43
CA GLY A 185 1.51 0.84 3.77
C GLY A 185 1.59 1.30 5.22
N ILE A 186 0.57 2.04 5.69
CA ILE A 186 0.50 2.53 7.09
C ILE A 186 0.45 1.36 8.09
N LEU A 187 -0.30 0.29 7.79
CA LEU A 187 -0.35 -0.89 8.68
C LEU A 187 0.98 -1.67 8.68
N ILE A 188 1.76 -1.62 7.61
CA ILE A 188 3.07 -2.27 7.51
C ILE A 188 4.14 -1.44 8.24
N GLU A 189 4.21 -0.14 7.98
CA GLU A 189 5.25 0.76 8.52
C GLU A 189 4.98 1.23 9.94
N GLY A 190 3.72 1.21 10.35
CA GLY A 190 3.30 1.79 11.62
C GLY A 190 2.99 3.28 11.55
N ASP A 191 3.29 3.98 10.45
CA ASP A 191 3.05 5.41 10.26
C ASP A 191 2.76 5.74 8.78
N GLY A 192 2.20 6.93 8.51
CA GLY A 192 1.92 7.42 7.16
C GLY A 192 0.67 8.28 7.07
N VAL A 193 0.32 8.67 5.86
CA VAL A 193 -0.78 9.60 5.54
C VAL A 193 -1.91 8.85 4.85
N PRO A 194 -3.11 8.75 5.42
CA PRO A 194 -4.28 8.19 4.73
C PRO A 194 -4.85 9.21 3.72
N VAL A 195 -4.12 9.45 2.64
CA VAL A 195 -4.38 10.55 1.69
C VAL A 195 -5.79 10.54 1.09
N ASP A 196 -6.40 9.37 0.97
CA ASP A 196 -7.77 9.20 0.48
C ASP A 196 -8.87 9.63 1.49
N ARG A 197 -8.47 10.02 2.70
CA ARG A 197 -9.36 10.55 3.76
C ARG A 197 -9.02 11.99 4.14
N VAL A 198 -7.93 12.51 3.62
CA VAL A 198 -7.57 13.92 3.83
C VAL A 198 -8.48 14.81 2.98
N VAL A 199 -8.91 15.94 3.54
CA VAL A 199 -9.65 16.97 2.81
C VAL A 199 -8.80 17.47 1.64
N ALA A 200 -9.39 17.65 0.46
CA ALA A 200 -8.69 17.91 -0.78
C ALA A 200 -7.69 19.09 -0.69
N ASP A 201 -8.05 20.16 0.03
CA ASP A 201 -7.19 21.35 0.22
C ASP A 201 -5.89 21.03 0.97
N PHE A 202 -5.87 19.97 1.78
CA PHE A 202 -4.73 19.60 2.63
C PHE A 202 -4.01 18.34 2.13
N ALA A 203 -4.55 17.64 1.12
CA ALA A 203 -4.04 16.34 0.70
C ALA A 203 -2.59 16.41 0.17
N ALA A 204 -2.24 17.44 -0.57
CA ALA A 204 -0.86 17.66 -1.02
C ALA A 204 0.05 18.07 0.16
N GLY A 205 -0.43 18.94 1.07
CA GLY A 205 0.32 19.34 2.25
C GLY A 205 0.66 18.18 3.18
N ALA A 206 -0.30 17.29 3.43
CA ALA A 206 -0.07 16.11 4.24
C ALA A 206 1.00 15.16 3.66
N VAL A 207 1.07 15.03 2.33
CA VAL A 207 2.13 14.27 1.65
C VAL A 207 3.46 15.02 1.72
N GLU A 208 3.45 16.34 1.53
CA GLU A 208 4.64 17.20 1.65
C GLU A 208 5.27 17.08 3.04
N ASP A 209 4.47 17.18 4.10
CA ASP A 209 4.93 17.03 5.48
C ASP A 209 5.59 15.68 5.73
N ALA A 210 4.98 14.58 5.23
CA ALA A 210 5.53 13.25 5.36
C ALA A 210 6.84 13.07 4.58
N VAL A 211 6.94 13.62 3.37
CA VAL A 211 8.15 13.58 2.55
C VAL A 211 9.26 14.39 3.19
N THR A 212 8.98 15.62 3.64
CA THR A 212 9.95 16.49 4.30
C THR A 212 10.47 15.88 5.60
N ALA A 213 9.59 15.26 6.40
CA ALA A 213 9.98 14.55 7.61
C ALA A 213 10.88 13.34 7.32
N ALA A 214 10.59 12.56 6.28
CA ALA A 214 11.42 11.44 5.85
C ALA A 214 12.77 11.92 5.31
N ALA A 215 12.79 12.94 4.45
CA ALA A 215 13.97 13.52 3.85
C ALA A 215 14.94 14.15 4.88
N ALA A 216 14.44 14.58 6.03
CA ALA A 216 15.28 15.06 7.13
C ALA A 216 16.20 13.99 7.74
N ASN A 217 15.92 12.70 7.47
CA ASN A 217 16.60 11.57 8.08
C ASN A 217 17.18 10.58 7.05
N HIS A 218 16.86 10.73 5.76
CA HIS A 218 17.23 9.77 4.72
C HIS A 218 17.68 10.46 3.44
N ASP A 219 18.63 9.83 2.72
CA ASP A 219 19.14 10.31 1.43
C ASP A 219 18.19 9.96 0.27
N TYR A 220 17.36 8.92 0.42
CA TYR A 220 16.34 8.49 -0.54
C TYR A 220 14.97 8.37 0.15
N VAL A 221 13.92 8.87 -0.49
CA VAL A 221 12.54 8.77 0.02
C VAL A 221 11.65 8.11 -1.02
N PHE A 222 11.16 6.90 -0.69
CA PHE A 222 10.25 6.15 -1.56
C PHE A 222 8.80 6.41 -1.15
N VAL A 223 8.02 7.05 -2.03
CA VAL A 223 6.64 7.47 -1.77
C VAL A 223 5.65 6.51 -2.44
N GLU A 224 4.75 5.94 -1.64
CA GLU A 224 3.68 5.08 -2.14
C GLU A 224 2.67 5.89 -2.97
N GLY A 225 2.55 5.60 -4.26
CA GLY A 225 1.55 6.22 -5.13
C GLY A 225 0.13 5.67 -4.93
N GLN A 226 -0.86 6.51 -5.17
CA GLN A 226 -2.27 6.16 -5.08
C GLN A 226 -3.00 6.30 -6.42
N ALA A 227 -3.92 5.36 -6.69
CA ALA A 227 -4.83 5.40 -7.86
C ALA A 227 -4.14 5.58 -9.23
N SER A 228 -4.69 6.42 -10.11
CA SER A 228 -4.15 6.80 -11.42
C SER A 228 -4.76 8.11 -11.89
N ILE A 229 -3.99 8.90 -12.65
CA ILE A 229 -4.45 10.18 -13.23
C ILE A 229 -5.59 10.03 -14.24
N VAL A 230 -5.80 8.84 -14.78
CA VAL A 230 -6.89 8.55 -15.71
C VAL A 230 -8.11 7.94 -15.04
N HIS A 231 -8.04 7.64 -13.74
CA HIS A 231 -9.14 7.00 -13.01
C HIS A 231 -10.25 8.01 -12.68
N PRO A 232 -11.51 7.81 -13.14
CA PRO A 232 -12.59 8.81 -13.00
C PRO A 232 -12.87 9.24 -11.55
N ALA A 233 -12.75 8.30 -10.59
CA ALA A 233 -13.06 8.59 -9.20
C ALA A 233 -11.86 9.08 -8.38
N TYR A 234 -10.61 8.72 -8.76
CA TYR A 234 -9.47 8.84 -7.86
C TYR A 234 -8.27 9.62 -8.43
N SER A 235 -8.40 10.24 -9.61
CA SER A 235 -7.33 11.05 -10.21
C SER A 235 -6.89 12.22 -9.33
N GLY A 236 -7.81 12.80 -8.54
CA GLY A 236 -7.49 13.87 -7.60
C GLY A 236 -6.51 13.44 -6.51
N VAL A 237 -6.69 12.23 -5.96
CA VAL A 237 -5.75 11.66 -4.96
C VAL A 237 -4.36 11.44 -5.58
N THR A 238 -4.31 10.91 -6.81
CA THR A 238 -3.04 10.76 -7.55
C THR A 238 -2.30 12.08 -7.70
N THR A 239 -3.03 13.13 -8.09
CA THR A 239 -2.47 14.48 -8.26
C THR A 239 -1.95 15.04 -6.93
N SER A 240 -2.69 14.84 -5.84
CA SER A 240 -2.27 15.31 -4.51
C SER A 240 -0.99 14.61 -4.04
N VAL A 241 -0.86 13.29 -4.25
CA VAL A 241 0.38 12.55 -3.93
C VAL A 241 1.54 13.07 -4.79
N LEU A 242 1.33 13.21 -6.10
CA LEU A 242 2.36 13.65 -7.03
C LEU A 242 2.85 15.07 -6.74
N HIS A 243 1.94 16.00 -6.47
CA HIS A 243 2.30 17.40 -6.20
C HIS A 243 2.86 17.59 -4.80
N GLY A 244 2.35 16.85 -3.79
CA GLY A 244 2.88 16.92 -2.43
C GLY A 244 4.25 16.26 -2.29
N SER A 245 4.55 15.23 -3.08
CA SER A 245 5.86 14.60 -3.03
C SER A 245 6.93 15.32 -3.84
N ALA A 246 6.56 16.16 -4.84
CA ALA A 246 7.48 16.87 -5.74
C ALA A 246 8.68 15.98 -6.18
N PRO A 247 8.45 14.80 -6.80
CA PRO A 247 9.45 13.76 -6.96
C PRO A 247 10.57 14.13 -7.94
N ASP A 248 11.77 13.62 -7.70
CA ASP A 248 12.86 13.63 -8.68
C ASP A 248 12.65 12.55 -9.74
N HIS A 249 12.15 11.38 -9.30
CA HIS A 249 11.93 10.23 -10.18
C HIS A 249 10.54 9.64 -10.02
N LEU A 250 9.99 9.22 -11.15
CA LEU A 250 8.74 8.48 -11.23
C LEU A 250 8.98 7.03 -11.62
N VAL A 251 8.28 6.10 -10.96
CA VAL A 251 8.28 4.69 -11.33
C VAL A 251 6.86 4.28 -11.72
N LEU A 252 6.65 3.92 -12.99
CA LEU A 252 5.34 3.59 -13.51
C LEU A 252 4.98 2.13 -13.22
N CYS A 253 3.84 1.92 -12.56
CA CYS A 253 3.31 0.58 -12.26
C CYS A 253 2.16 0.22 -13.20
N HIS A 254 2.19 -1.01 -13.71
CA HIS A 254 1.15 -1.59 -14.57
C HIS A 254 0.86 -3.04 -14.20
N GLU A 255 -0.32 -3.55 -14.53
CA GLU A 255 -0.67 -4.97 -14.42
C GLU A 255 -0.82 -5.56 -15.83
N ALA A 256 -0.09 -6.61 -16.13
CA ALA A 256 -0.14 -7.28 -17.41
C ALA A 256 -1.57 -7.70 -17.77
N GLY A 257 -1.99 -7.41 -19.01
CA GLY A 257 -3.33 -7.73 -19.51
C GLY A 257 -4.43 -6.76 -19.07
N ARG A 258 -4.14 -5.70 -18.31
CA ARG A 258 -5.11 -4.68 -17.92
C ARG A 258 -5.54 -3.84 -19.13
N GLY A 259 -6.76 -4.05 -19.64
CA GLY A 259 -7.29 -3.32 -20.80
C GLY A 259 -8.36 -2.27 -20.49
N SER A 260 -8.92 -2.28 -19.26
CA SER A 260 -9.94 -1.34 -18.82
C SER A 260 -9.64 -0.77 -17.44
N ILE A 261 -10.16 0.40 -17.16
CA ILE A 261 -10.05 1.07 -15.85
C ILE A 261 -10.82 0.27 -14.81
N HIS A 262 -10.21 0.04 -13.67
CA HIS A 262 -10.76 -0.74 -12.56
C HIS A 262 -12.12 -0.21 -12.12
N GLY A 263 -13.15 -1.05 -12.19
CA GLY A 263 -14.52 -0.69 -11.81
C GLY A 263 -15.31 0.12 -12.86
N TYR A 264 -14.74 0.30 -14.08
CA TYR A 264 -15.38 1.05 -15.17
C TYR A 264 -15.27 0.32 -16.51
N ASP A 265 -16.27 0.49 -17.39
CA ASP A 265 -16.24 -0.01 -18.77
C ASP A 265 -15.43 0.90 -19.73
N THR A 266 -14.50 1.67 -19.18
CA THR A 266 -13.66 2.60 -19.94
C THR A 266 -12.34 1.92 -20.29
N THR A 267 -11.98 1.92 -21.56
CA THR A 267 -10.70 1.39 -22.03
C THR A 267 -9.54 2.20 -21.46
N LEU A 268 -8.52 1.50 -21.00
CA LEU A 268 -7.28 2.12 -20.53
C LEU A 268 -6.58 2.82 -21.72
N PRO A 269 -6.05 4.04 -21.56
CA PRO A 269 -5.22 4.66 -22.59
C PRO A 269 -4.01 3.79 -22.95
N PRO A 270 -3.44 3.95 -24.16
CA PRO A 270 -2.21 3.26 -24.54
C PRO A 270 -1.09 3.48 -23.52
N ILE A 271 -0.37 2.41 -23.17
CA ILE A 271 0.65 2.41 -22.09
C ILE A 271 1.76 3.42 -22.37
N GLU A 272 2.20 3.53 -23.60
CA GLU A 272 3.22 4.46 -24.08
C GLU A 272 2.84 5.94 -23.87
N SER A 273 1.58 6.24 -23.58
CA SER A 273 1.12 7.59 -23.32
C SER A 273 1.27 8.03 -21.86
N PHE A 274 1.52 7.09 -20.93
CA PHE A 274 1.52 7.39 -19.49
C PHE A 274 2.75 8.17 -19.02
N PRO A 275 3.99 7.85 -19.47
CA PRO A 275 5.16 8.62 -19.06
C PRO A 275 4.94 10.13 -19.25
N ALA A 276 4.70 10.56 -20.49
CA ALA A 276 4.49 11.97 -20.81
C ALA A 276 3.28 12.61 -20.10
N ARG A 277 2.27 11.83 -19.69
CA ARG A 277 1.13 12.36 -18.90
C ARG A 277 1.55 12.68 -17.48
N TYR A 278 2.30 11.78 -16.83
CA TYR A 278 2.76 11.98 -15.47
C TYR A 278 3.82 13.06 -15.37
N GLU A 279 4.79 13.09 -16.27
CA GLU A 279 5.82 14.14 -16.36
C GLU A 279 5.21 15.52 -16.53
N ARG A 280 4.23 15.66 -17.44
CA ARG A 280 3.51 16.94 -17.61
C ARG A 280 2.69 17.35 -16.39
N LEU A 281 2.16 16.40 -15.65
CA LEU A 281 1.41 16.68 -14.43
C LEU A 281 2.35 17.05 -13.28
N ALA A 282 3.54 16.48 -13.21
CA ALA A 282 4.58 16.82 -12.23
C ALA A 282 5.26 18.15 -12.52
N ALA A 283 5.42 18.53 -13.80
CA ALA A 283 6.18 19.72 -14.23
C ALA A 283 5.90 21.05 -13.49
N PRO A 284 4.68 21.32 -12.95
CA PRO A 284 4.45 22.50 -12.12
C PRO A 284 5.21 22.50 -10.79
N VAL A 285 5.59 21.35 -10.26
CA VAL A 285 6.20 21.19 -8.92
C VAL A 285 7.60 20.59 -8.95
N SER A 286 7.92 19.76 -9.95
CA SER A 286 9.24 19.11 -10.09
C SER A 286 9.56 18.81 -11.56
N ASP A 287 10.85 18.70 -11.87
CA ASP A 287 11.35 18.30 -13.21
C ASP A 287 11.67 16.79 -13.16
N SER A 288 10.63 15.97 -13.10
CA SER A 288 10.74 14.53 -12.91
C SER A 288 10.42 13.75 -14.17
N ASP A 289 11.21 12.68 -14.41
CA ASP A 289 11.00 11.72 -15.50
C ASP A 289 10.54 10.35 -14.99
N VAL A 290 9.86 9.59 -15.84
CA VAL A 290 9.60 8.16 -15.60
C VAL A 290 10.86 7.37 -15.91
N VAL A 291 11.64 7.08 -14.87
CA VAL A 291 12.95 6.42 -14.98
C VAL A 291 12.86 4.89 -15.00
N GLY A 292 11.69 4.32 -14.70
CA GLY A 292 11.53 2.87 -14.69
C GLY A 292 10.09 2.41 -14.59
N GLY A 293 9.87 1.11 -14.83
CA GLY A 293 8.57 0.48 -14.78
C GLY A 293 8.51 -0.76 -13.89
N MET A 294 7.37 -0.94 -13.22
CA MET A 294 7.05 -2.13 -12.43
C MET A 294 5.82 -2.81 -13.02
N LEU A 295 6.01 -4.01 -13.59
CA LEU A 295 4.94 -4.79 -14.19
C LEU A 295 4.51 -5.91 -13.23
N ASN A 296 3.25 -5.91 -12.85
CA ASN A 296 2.66 -7.02 -12.10
C ASN A 296 2.26 -8.12 -13.07
N THR A 297 2.98 -9.24 -13.05
CA THR A 297 2.77 -10.42 -13.93
C THR A 297 2.07 -11.58 -13.21
N ARG A 298 1.38 -11.35 -12.10
CA ARG A 298 0.77 -12.39 -11.25
C ARG A 298 -0.18 -13.36 -11.99
N HIS A 299 -0.75 -12.94 -13.13
CA HIS A 299 -1.66 -13.76 -13.95
C HIS A 299 -0.97 -14.46 -15.11
N ILE A 300 0.36 -14.36 -15.21
CA ILE A 300 1.18 -15.05 -16.21
C ILE A 300 1.86 -16.22 -15.51
N ASP A 301 1.54 -17.46 -15.92
CA ASP A 301 2.03 -18.66 -15.23
C ASP A 301 3.52 -18.90 -15.51
N ALA A 302 3.96 -18.84 -16.77
CA ALA A 302 5.32 -19.15 -17.15
C ALA A 302 6.28 -17.97 -17.00
N ASP A 303 7.47 -18.20 -16.42
CA ASP A 303 8.49 -17.15 -16.25
C ASP A 303 8.98 -16.59 -17.58
N ALA A 304 9.08 -17.42 -18.64
CA ALA A 304 9.47 -16.96 -19.96
C ALA A 304 8.48 -15.93 -20.52
N ASP A 305 7.16 -16.20 -20.42
CA ASP A 305 6.12 -15.30 -20.90
C ASP A 305 6.07 -14.01 -20.04
N ALA A 306 6.36 -14.11 -18.75
CA ALA A 306 6.47 -12.97 -17.87
C ALA A 306 7.69 -12.09 -18.21
N HIS A 307 8.83 -12.67 -18.56
CA HIS A 307 9.99 -11.95 -19.07
C HIS A 307 9.70 -11.21 -20.38
N ASP A 308 9.01 -11.87 -21.32
CA ASP A 308 8.63 -11.26 -22.59
C ASP A 308 7.68 -10.07 -22.34
N ALA A 309 6.68 -10.23 -21.46
CA ALA A 309 5.77 -9.15 -21.09
C ALA A 309 6.48 -7.97 -20.43
N VAL A 310 7.49 -8.21 -19.61
CA VAL A 310 8.34 -7.16 -19.00
C VAL A 310 9.15 -6.45 -20.07
N ALA A 311 9.73 -7.17 -21.05
CA ALA A 311 10.51 -6.57 -22.14
C ALA A 311 9.63 -5.69 -23.05
N ASP A 312 8.42 -6.15 -23.38
CA ASP A 312 7.44 -5.38 -24.15
C ASP A 312 7.02 -4.11 -23.38
N TYR A 313 6.80 -4.23 -22.07
CA TYR A 313 6.45 -3.09 -21.21
C TYR A 313 7.60 -2.07 -21.12
N ALA A 314 8.84 -2.52 -20.94
CA ALA A 314 10.02 -1.65 -20.94
C ALA A 314 10.14 -0.87 -22.27
N THR A 315 9.90 -1.54 -23.38
CA THR A 315 9.87 -0.91 -24.71
C THR A 315 8.76 0.14 -24.83
N ALA A 316 7.57 -0.17 -24.32
CA ALA A 316 6.41 0.73 -24.41
C ALA A 316 6.61 2.01 -23.60
N ILE A 317 7.31 1.97 -22.47
CA ILE A 317 7.53 3.13 -21.60
C ILE A 317 8.90 3.82 -21.86
N ASP A 318 9.73 3.27 -22.73
CA ASP A 318 11.10 3.71 -23.04
C ASP A 318 12.00 3.82 -21.78
N ALA A 319 11.86 2.86 -20.85
CA ALA A 319 12.61 2.83 -19.59
C ALA A 319 12.81 1.36 -19.12
N PRO A 320 13.83 1.05 -18.30
CA PRO A 320 14.00 -0.29 -17.73
C PRO A 320 12.78 -0.68 -16.93
N ALA A 321 12.37 -1.95 -17.05
CA ALA A 321 11.23 -2.48 -16.32
C ALA A 321 11.50 -3.87 -15.73
N THR A 322 10.73 -4.25 -14.71
CA THR A 322 10.79 -5.57 -14.08
C THR A 322 9.45 -5.93 -13.43
N ASP A 323 9.26 -7.23 -13.13
CA ASP A 323 8.32 -7.63 -12.08
C ASP A 323 9.08 -7.66 -10.74
N PRO A 324 8.78 -6.75 -9.80
CA PRO A 324 9.58 -6.60 -8.59
C PRO A 324 9.51 -7.81 -7.66
N VAL A 325 8.40 -8.56 -7.67
CA VAL A 325 8.21 -9.75 -6.82
C VAL A 325 8.83 -10.99 -7.45
N ARG A 326 8.72 -11.13 -8.78
CA ARG A 326 9.16 -12.32 -9.50
C ARG A 326 10.66 -12.29 -9.85
N PHE A 327 11.18 -11.13 -10.27
CA PHE A 327 12.54 -10.96 -10.77
C PHE A 327 13.39 -9.99 -9.95
N GLY A 328 12.78 -9.34 -8.96
CA GLY A 328 13.43 -8.32 -8.14
C GLY A 328 13.49 -6.94 -8.82
N PRO A 329 13.68 -5.86 -8.04
CA PRO A 329 13.61 -4.48 -8.53
C PRO A 329 14.95 -3.90 -9.01
N ALA A 330 16.04 -4.70 -9.07
CA ALA A 330 17.42 -4.20 -9.25
C ALA A 330 17.60 -3.33 -10.50
N ALA A 331 16.99 -3.69 -11.64
CA ALA A 331 17.14 -2.93 -12.89
C ALA A 331 16.54 -1.51 -12.79
N VAL A 332 15.44 -1.34 -12.07
CA VAL A 332 14.81 -0.04 -11.85
C VAL A 332 15.54 0.74 -10.77
N LEU A 333 16.04 0.08 -9.72
CA LEU A 333 16.84 0.73 -8.68
C LEU A 333 18.14 1.33 -9.26
N GLU A 334 18.79 0.65 -10.22
CA GLU A 334 19.99 1.20 -10.89
C GLU A 334 19.66 2.47 -11.71
N ALA A 335 18.45 2.62 -12.24
CA ALA A 335 18.05 3.81 -12.97
C ALA A 335 17.70 4.99 -12.04
N ILE A 336 17.47 4.74 -10.76
CA ILE A 336 17.20 5.76 -9.72
C ILE A 336 18.51 6.31 -9.12
N ARG A 337 19.59 5.52 -9.14
CA ARG A 337 20.89 5.87 -8.53
C ARG A 337 21.75 6.76 -9.40
#